data_da9697386958f6904e2a2c05ad0b3b2a
#
_entry.id   da9697386958f6904e2a2c05ad0b3b2a
#
_cell.length_a   1.000
_cell.length_b   1.000
_cell.length_c   1.000
_cell.angle_alpha   90.00
_cell.angle_beta   90.00
_cell.angle_gamma   90.00
#
_symmetry.space_group_name_H-M   'P 1'
#
loop_
_entity.id
_entity.type
_entity.pdbx_description
1 polymer ?
#
loop_
_entity_poly.entity_id
_entity_poly.type
_entity_poly.pdbx_seq_one_letter_code
_entity_poly.pdbx_strand_id
1 'polypeptide(L)'
;AISACKNVGVKSMIYLHGLPAGSYNAIDNNRADYLCVWGDRMKELCVNAGVNANKVIVMGNAKYSGQKFPDTHPASFDNVLVLSRAISGAPSDSVKRPIENRGLSIDYIYMVEEALKRVGVNKATLRLHPSENGEWYKKFIDSDFYTLDDKSLMDCLSDKTAIVSPASTVMFDAFLCGIPFFAFEPHTIIGYEVVPPFDGSEEEMPIAKSISELVDHLQHNIVASHALIDKYINPVVDMSKIKELLPNG
;
A
#
# COMPACT_ATOMS: atom_id res chain seq x y z
N ALA A 1 14.99 16.83 12.67
CA ALA A 1 15.03 17.67 11.44
C ALA A 1 14.03 18.83 11.53
N ILE A 2 12.71 18.62 11.62
CA ILE A 2 11.67 19.68 11.60
C ILE A 2 11.85 20.70 12.73
N SER A 3 12.17 20.27 13.94
CA SER A 3 12.46 21.19 15.07
C SER A 3 13.67 22.07 14.79
N ALA A 4 14.70 21.55 14.14
CA ALA A 4 15.86 22.33 13.74
C ALA A 4 15.50 23.41 12.68
N CYS A 5 14.68 23.03 11.69
CA CYS A 5 14.18 24.00 10.69
C CYS A 5 13.45 25.16 11.37
N LYS A 6 12.58 24.89 12.34
CA LYS A 6 11.85 25.93 13.10
C LYS A 6 12.77 26.85 13.86
N ASN A 7 13.80 26.31 14.50
CA ASN A 7 14.75 27.08 15.29
C ASN A 7 15.56 28.08 14.45
N VAL A 8 15.76 27.79 13.16
CA VAL A 8 16.49 28.66 12.22
C VAL A 8 15.60 29.40 11.24
N GLY A 9 14.28 29.35 11.44
CA GLY A 9 13.31 30.05 10.60
C GLY A 9 13.13 29.49 9.19
N VAL A 10 13.62 28.26 8.93
CA VAL A 10 13.47 27.58 7.63
C VAL A 10 12.15 26.82 7.58
N LYS A 11 11.39 27.02 6.50
CA LYS A 11 10.16 26.26 6.25
C LYS A 11 10.45 24.80 6.04
N SER A 12 9.57 23.95 6.55
CA SER A 12 9.65 22.50 6.48
C SER A 12 8.47 21.90 5.74
N MET A 13 8.72 20.82 5.01
CA MET A 13 7.73 20.14 4.18
C MET A 13 7.87 18.64 4.36
N ILE A 14 6.73 17.94 4.46
CA ILE A 14 6.67 16.48 4.40
C ILE A 14 6.00 16.10 3.08
N TYR A 15 6.66 15.26 2.32
CA TYR A 15 6.09 14.61 1.15
C TYR A 15 5.71 13.17 1.50
N LEU A 16 4.44 12.80 1.32
CA LEU A 16 3.98 11.45 1.60
C LEU A 16 4.54 10.47 0.55
N HIS A 17 5.18 9.42 1.02
CA HIS A 17 5.74 8.37 0.17
C HIS A 17 4.72 7.26 -0.16
N GLY A 18 3.57 7.23 0.53
CA GLY A 18 2.48 6.28 0.39
C GLY A 18 1.15 6.88 0.83
N LEU A 19 0.06 6.16 0.60
CA LEU A 19 -1.21 6.47 1.25
C LEU A 19 -1.07 6.17 2.74
N PRO A 20 -1.69 6.98 3.61
CA PRO A 20 -1.65 6.73 5.04
C PRO A 20 -2.25 5.36 5.37
N ALA A 21 -1.55 4.61 6.19
CA ALA A 21 -2.04 3.34 6.71
C ALA A 21 -2.71 3.49 8.09
N GLY A 22 -3.04 4.71 8.48
CA GLY A 22 -3.70 5.07 9.75
C GLY A 22 -4.29 6.46 9.65
N SER A 23 -4.85 6.97 10.74
CA SER A 23 -5.59 8.24 10.74
C SER A 23 -4.86 9.37 10.05
N TYR A 24 -5.55 10.08 9.16
CA TYR A 24 -5.00 11.23 8.43
C TYR A 24 -4.57 12.37 9.36
N ASN A 25 -5.15 12.51 10.54
CA ASN A 25 -4.75 13.51 11.52
C ASN A 25 -3.40 13.19 12.21
N ALA A 26 -3.01 11.92 12.27
CA ALA A 26 -1.71 11.52 12.82
C ALA A 26 -0.55 12.11 12.01
N ILE A 27 -0.76 12.42 10.74
CA ILE A 27 0.22 13.06 9.86
C ILE A 27 0.53 14.48 10.32
N ASP A 28 -0.45 15.20 10.89
CA ASP A 28 -0.25 16.57 11.37
C ASP A 28 0.63 16.65 12.63
N ASN A 29 0.75 15.57 13.39
CA ASN A 29 1.66 15.51 14.55
C ASN A 29 3.14 15.71 14.18
N ASN A 30 3.49 15.65 12.90
CA ASN A 30 4.85 15.87 12.41
C ASN A 30 5.30 17.33 12.46
N ARG A 31 4.43 18.29 12.78
CA ARG A 31 4.76 19.72 12.98
C ARG A 31 5.45 20.41 11.81
N ALA A 32 5.46 19.84 10.61
CA ALA A 32 5.96 20.50 9.41
C ALA A 32 5.06 21.70 9.03
N ASP A 33 5.61 22.68 8.33
CA ASP A 33 4.84 23.81 7.84
C ASP A 33 3.85 23.38 6.74
N TYR A 34 4.27 22.44 5.89
CA TYR A 34 3.46 21.93 4.78
C TYR A 34 3.45 20.40 4.72
N LEU A 35 2.31 19.88 4.28
CA LEU A 35 2.08 18.47 3.99
C LEU A 35 1.76 18.31 2.49
N CYS A 36 2.64 17.64 1.75
CA CYS A 36 2.46 17.40 0.33
C CYS A 36 1.82 16.04 0.10
N VAL A 37 0.69 16.04 -0.57
CA VAL A 37 -0.13 14.87 -0.91
C VAL A 37 -0.19 14.66 -2.42
N TRP A 38 -0.60 13.47 -2.84
CA TRP A 38 -0.57 13.08 -4.25
C TRP A 38 -1.74 13.59 -5.07
N GLY A 39 -2.93 13.70 -4.48
CA GLY A 39 -4.14 14.10 -5.16
C GLY A 39 -5.16 14.78 -4.26
N ASP A 40 -6.24 15.26 -4.88
CA ASP A 40 -7.28 16.04 -4.19
C ASP A 40 -8.02 15.21 -3.15
N ARG A 41 -8.27 13.93 -3.42
CA ARG A 41 -8.91 13.02 -2.44
C ARG A 41 -8.10 12.89 -1.15
N MET A 42 -6.77 12.80 -1.25
CA MET A 42 -5.90 12.78 -0.07
C MET A 42 -5.97 14.11 0.70
N LYS A 43 -6.02 15.25 0.01
CA LYS A 43 -6.21 16.56 0.64
C LYS A 43 -7.54 16.61 1.37
N GLU A 44 -8.62 16.21 0.73
CA GLU A 44 -9.96 16.17 1.34
C GLU A 44 -9.94 15.33 2.63
N LEU A 45 -9.39 14.13 2.58
CA LEU A 45 -9.30 13.23 3.73
C LEU A 45 -8.46 13.83 4.87
N CYS A 46 -7.34 14.50 4.56
CA CYS A 46 -6.55 15.21 5.56
C CYS A 46 -7.36 16.33 6.22
N VAL A 47 -8.07 17.14 5.43
CA VAL A 47 -8.87 18.25 5.93
C VAL A 47 -10.03 17.77 6.79
N ASN A 48 -10.73 16.73 6.35
CA ASN A 48 -11.83 16.10 7.11
C ASN A 48 -11.33 15.51 8.44
N ALA A 49 -10.09 15.05 8.49
CA ALA A 49 -9.44 14.60 9.72
C ALA A 49 -8.91 15.74 10.61
N GLY A 50 -9.14 17.02 10.23
CA GLY A 50 -8.79 18.19 11.03
C GLY A 50 -7.46 18.85 10.68
N VAL A 51 -6.76 18.42 9.62
CA VAL A 51 -5.54 19.10 9.16
C VAL A 51 -5.92 20.42 8.48
N ASN A 52 -5.21 21.51 8.82
CA ASN A 52 -5.47 22.82 8.22
C ASN A 52 -5.29 22.76 6.68
N ALA A 53 -6.34 23.15 5.94
CA ALA A 53 -6.38 23.09 4.48
C ALA A 53 -5.24 23.87 3.79
N ASN A 54 -4.79 25.00 4.41
CA ASN A 54 -3.69 25.80 3.88
C ASN A 54 -2.32 25.14 4.04
N LYS A 55 -2.23 24.13 4.89
CA LYS A 55 -1.02 23.35 5.11
C LYS A 55 -0.91 22.18 4.12
N VAL A 56 -2.02 21.71 3.56
CA VAL A 56 -2.07 20.55 2.67
C VAL A 56 -1.94 20.98 1.22
N ILE A 57 -0.85 20.60 0.59
CA ILE A 57 -0.49 20.97 -0.79
C ILE A 57 -0.61 19.72 -1.69
N VAL A 58 -1.46 19.81 -2.71
CA VAL A 58 -1.55 18.75 -3.73
C VAL A 58 -0.42 18.96 -4.72
N MET A 59 0.48 17.97 -4.80
CA MET A 59 1.67 18.06 -5.63
C MET A 59 1.76 17.01 -6.74
N GLY A 60 0.93 15.99 -6.70
CA GLY A 60 1.13 14.79 -7.51
C GLY A 60 2.14 13.82 -6.91
N ASN A 61 2.41 12.75 -7.61
CA ASN A 61 3.42 11.76 -7.24
C ASN A 61 4.39 11.54 -8.39
N ALA A 62 5.68 11.79 -8.16
CA ALA A 62 6.72 11.71 -9.20
C ALA A 62 6.82 10.32 -9.88
N LYS A 63 6.38 9.25 -9.19
CA LYS A 63 6.38 7.89 -9.74
C LYS A 63 5.18 7.64 -10.66
N TYR A 64 4.01 8.21 -10.35
CA TYR A 64 2.76 7.85 -10.99
C TYR A 64 2.17 8.98 -11.86
N SER A 65 2.39 10.25 -11.50
CA SER A 65 1.86 11.38 -12.26
C SER A 65 2.42 11.42 -13.68
N GLY A 66 1.52 11.58 -14.66
CA GLY A 66 1.88 11.60 -16.08
C GLY A 66 2.20 10.24 -16.68
N GLN A 67 2.14 9.17 -15.91
CA GLN A 67 2.30 7.81 -16.44
C GLN A 67 1.03 7.38 -17.19
N LYS A 68 1.23 6.50 -18.18
CA LYS A 68 0.11 5.78 -18.81
C LYS A 68 -0.11 4.49 -18.05
N PHE A 69 -1.32 4.29 -17.61
CA PHE A 69 -1.74 3.06 -16.97
C PHE A 69 -2.46 2.19 -18.03
N PRO A 70 -1.94 1.02 -18.37
CA PRO A 70 -2.62 0.10 -19.29
C PRO A 70 -3.90 -0.43 -18.63
N ASP A 71 -4.85 -0.85 -19.43
CA ASP A 71 -6.04 -1.55 -18.91
C ASP A 71 -5.61 -2.79 -18.12
N THR A 72 -6.30 -3.05 -17.03
CA THR A 72 -6.07 -4.26 -16.24
C THR A 72 -6.45 -5.49 -17.05
N HIS A 73 -5.55 -6.42 -17.22
CA HIS A 73 -5.82 -7.70 -17.87
C HIS A 73 -6.83 -8.51 -17.04
N PRO A 74 -7.66 -9.37 -17.67
CA PRO A 74 -8.38 -10.40 -16.92
C PRO A 74 -7.39 -11.22 -16.10
N ALA A 75 -7.74 -11.55 -14.85
CA ALA A 75 -6.87 -12.34 -14.00
C ALA A 75 -6.59 -13.70 -14.63
N SER A 76 -5.32 -14.05 -14.75
CA SER A 76 -4.84 -15.42 -14.94
C SER A 76 -4.07 -15.82 -13.68
N PHE A 77 -4.17 -17.08 -13.33
CA PHE A 77 -3.51 -17.61 -12.14
C PHE A 77 -2.26 -18.44 -12.46
N ASP A 78 -1.69 -18.22 -13.65
CA ASP A 78 -0.47 -18.93 -14.09
C ASP A 78 0.78 -18.47 -13.32
N ASN A 79 0.84 -17.21 -12.90
CA ASN A 79 1.96 -16.64 -12.16
C ASN A 79 1.49 -15.61 -11.12
N VAL A 80 1.01 -16.10 -9.99
CA VAL A 80 0.46 -15.28 -8.91
C VAL A 80 1.57 -14.75 -8.00
N LEU A 81 1.49 -13.45 -7.69
CA LEU A 81 2.29 -12.80 -6.65
C LEU A 81 1.47 -12.64 -5.38
N VAL A 82 1.99 -13.10 -4.27
CA VAL A 82 1.47 -12.84 -2.93
C VAL A 82 2.40 -11.88 -2.22
N LEU A 83 1.85 -10.77 -1.71
CA LEU A 83 2.60 -9.83 -0.90
C LEU A 83 2.33 -10.07 0.57
N SER A 84 3.37 -10.02 1.40
CA SER A 84 3.21 -10.18 2.84
C SER A 84 2.69 -8.89 3.49
N ARG A 85 2.21 -9.06 4.71
CA ARG A 85 1.80 -7.94 5.56
C ARG A 85 2.98 -7.47 6.41
N ALA A 86 3.38 -6.21 6.32
CA ALA A 86 4.53 -5.61 7.01
C ALA A 86 4.41 -5.53 8.55
N ILE A 87 3.71 -6.46 9.19
CA ILE A 87 3.42 -6.40 10.63
C ILE A 87 4.48 -7.10 11.47
N SER A 88 5.18 -8.08 10.90
CA SER A 88 6.04 -8.96 11.68
C SER A 88 7.41 -9.14 11.05
N GLY A 89 8.38 -9.43 11.89
CA GLY A 89 9.74 -9.75 11.45
C GLY A 89 10.67 -8.55 11.28
N ALA A 90 10.21 -7.32 11.55
CA ALA A 90 11.12 -6.18 11.60
C ALA A 90 12.22 -6.43 12.63
N PRO A 91 13.49 -6.40 12.24
CA PRO A 91 14.62 -6.65 13.16
C PRO A 91 14.84 -5.50 14.15
N SER A 92 14.03 -4.43 14.10
CA SER A 92 14.25 -3.28 14.95
C SER A 92 13.72 -3.52 16.36
N ASP A 93 14.62 -3.61 17.32
CA ASP A 93 14.35 -3.60 18.76
C ASP A 93 13.58 -2.35 19.20
N SER A 94 13.50 -1.34 18.34
CA SER A 94 12.81 -0.06 18.61
C SER A 94 11.29 -0.13 18.55
N VAL A 95 10.71 -1.14 17.89
CA VAL A 95 9.27 -1.34 17.86
C VAL A 95 8.90 -2.55 18.70
N LYS A 96 8.45 -2.31 19.93
CA LYS A 96 7.81 -3.32 20.79
C LYS A 96 6.48 -3.72 20.16
N ARG A 97 6.51 -4.43 19.04
CA ARG A 97 5.31 -5.04 18.48
C ARG A 97 5.00 -6.30 19.27
N PRO A 98 3.76 -6.50 19.71
CA PRO A 98 3.37 -7.72 20.40
C PRO A 98 3.73 -8.96 19.57
N ILE A 99 4.18 -10.01 20.26
CA ILE A 99 4.49 -11.32 19.63
C ILE A 99 3.27 -11.87 18.87
N GLU A 100 2.08 -11.54 19.32
CA GLU A 100 0.80 -11.88 18.72
C GLU A 100 0.69 -11.45 17.25
N ASN A 101 1.31 -10.34 16.86
CA ASN A 101 1.26 -9.84 15.48
C ASN A 101 2.05 -10.71 14.49
N ARG A 102 3.03 -11.50 14.97
CA ARG A 102 3.80 -12.42 14.11
C ARG A 102 2.96 -13.59 13.62
N GLY A 103 2.09 -14.11 14.51
CA GLY A 103 1.12 -15.15 14.14
C GLY A 103 0.19 -14.71 13.03
N LEU A 104 -0.30 -13.46 13.07
CA LEU A 104 -1.21 -12.91 12.07
C LEU A 104 -0.60 -12.87 10.66
N SER A 105 0.71 -12.64 10.54
CA SER A 105 1.36 -12.66 9.22
C SER A 105 1.48 -14.05 8.63
N ILE A 106 1.72 -15.04 9.46
CA ILE A 106 1.76 -16.45 9.02
C ILE A 106 0.35 -16.93 8.71
N ASP A 107 -0.61 -16.61 9.57
CA ASP A 107 -2.02 -16.96 9.34
C ASP A 107 -2.54 -16.34 8.02
N TYR A 108 -2.20 -15.07 7.76
CA TYR A 108 -2.49 -14.42 6.48
C TYR A 108 -1.97 -15.23 5.29
N ILE A 109 -0.71 -15.69 5.34
CA ILE A 109 -0.10 -16.46 4.26
C ILE A 109 -0.81 -17.79 4.05
N TYR A 110 -1.17 -18.50 5.14
CA TYR A 110 -1.93 -19.74 5.06
C TYR A 110 -3.35 -19.53 4.51
N MET A 111 -4.02 -18.44 4.90
CA MET A 111 -5.35 -18.12 4.36
C MET A 111 -5.30 -17.82 2.85
N VAL A 112 -4.26 -17.08 2.39
CA VAL A 112 -4.06 -16.81 0.96
C VAL A 112 -3.75 -18.11 0.22
N GLU A 113 -2.87 -18.95 0.74
CA GLU A 113 -2.54 -20.26 0.16
C GLU A 113 -3.78 -21.14 -0.01
N GLU A 114 -4.59 -21.23 1.04
CA GLU A 114 -5.85 -21.98 1.01
C GLU A 114 -6.82 -21.44 -0.06
N ALA A 115 -6.98 -20.11 -0.14
CA ALA A 115 -7.84 -19.50 -1.16
C ALA A 115 -7.33 -19.78 -2.58
N LEU A 116 -6.02 -19.64 -2.81
CA LEU A 116 -5.38 -19.88 -4.10
C LEU A 116 -5.49 -21.36 -4.52
N LYS A 117 -5.28 -22.30 -3.59
CA LYS A 117 -5.47 -23.74 -3.84
C LYS A 117 -6.91 -24.06 -4.25
N ARG A 118 -7.91 -23.40 -3.64
CA ARG A 118 -9.33 -23.60 -3.99
C ARG A 118 -9.67 -23.16 -5.41
N VAL A 119 -8.94 -22.19 -5.98
CA VAL A 119 -9.12 -21.76 -7.37
C VAL A 119 -8.14 -22.45 -8.34
N GLY A 120 -7.45 -23.49 -7.89
CA GLY A 120 -6.60 -24.34 -8.73
C GLY A 120 -5.15 -23.87 -8.88
N VAL A 121 -4.71 -22.88 -8.13
CA VAL A 121 -3.30 -22.45 -8.12
C VAL A 121 -2.47 -23.48 -7.36
N ASN A 122 -1.39 -23.95 -7.97
CA ASN A 122 -0.49 -24.95 -7.39
C ASN A 122 0.81 -24.34 -6.87
N LYS A 123 1.18 -23.15 -7.34
CA LYS A 123 2.39 -22.43 -6.92
C LYS A 123 2.18 -20.93 -6.98
N ALA A 124 2.80 -20.19 -6.06
CA ALA A 124 2.80 -18.74 -6.05
C ALA A 124 4.18 -18.18 -5.69
N THR A 125 4.45 -16.95 -6.13
CA THR A 125 5.60 -16.18 -5.67
C THR A 125 5.20 -15.45 -4.40
N LEU A 126 5.97 -15.57 -3.32
CA LEU A 126 5.80 -14.78 -2.11
C LEU A 126 6.89 -13.70 -2.04
N ARG A 127 6.47 -12.45 -2.00
CA ARG A 127 7.35 -11.33 -1.78
C ARG A 127 7.09 -10.70 -0.41
N LEU A 128 8.13 -10.66 0.39
CA LEU A 128 8.08 -10.07 1.73
C LEU A 128 8.26 -8.55 1.66
N HIS A 129 7.66 -7.84 2.62
CA HIS A 129 7.94 -6.43 2.78
C HIS A 129 9.42 -6.23 3.16
N PRO A 130 10.10 -5.17 2.66
CA PRO A 130 11.54 -4.95 2.91
C PRO A 130 11.96 -4.90 4.39
N SER A 131 11.03 -4.63 5.30
CA SER A 131 11.28 -4.64 6.75
C SER A 131 11.14 -6.01 7.40
N GLU A 132 10.80 -7.06 6.64
CA GLU A 132 10.57 -8.40 7.17
C GLU A 132 11.78 -9.32 6.99
N ASN A 133 11.84 -10.37 7.79
CA ASN A 133 12.96 -11.31 7.80
C ASN A 133 12.58 -12.60 7.05
N GLY A 134 13.14 -12.78 5.83
CA GLY A 134 12.90 -13.95 4.99
C GLY A 134 13.28 -15.27 5.63
N GLU A 135 14.37 -15.32 6.40
CA GLU A 135 14.81 -16.56 7.07
C GLU A 135 13.82 -17.01 8.15
N TRP A 136 13.07 -16.06 8.74
CA TRP A 136 12.01 -16.40 9.68
C TRP A 136 10.82 -17.03 8.93
N TYR A 137 10.41 -16.44 7.80
CA TYR A 137 9.28 -16.95 7.00
C TYR A 137 9.54 -18.35 6.43
N LYS A 138 10.75 -18.66 5.99
CA LYS A 138 11.14 -19.99 5.47
C LYS A 138 10.84 -21.15 6.44
N LYS A 139 10.67 -20.87 7.73
CA LYS A 139 10.36 -21.88 8.74
C LYS A 139 8.89 -22.25 8.80
N PHE A 140 8.02 -21.46 8.19
CA PHE A 140 6.56 -21.58 8.33
C PHE A 140 5.83 -21.72 7.01
N ILE A 141 6.38 -21.22 5.90
CA ILE A 141 5.75 -21.31 4.58
C ILE A 141 5.89 -22.73 4.00
N ASP A 142 4.91 -23.12 3.21
CA ASP A 142 5.02 -24.31 2.34
C ASP A 142 5.95 -24.00 1.18
N SER A 143 7.16 -24.59 1.19
CA SER A 143 8.17 -24.41 0.14
C SER A 143 7.82 -25.09 -1.19
N ASP A 144 6.87 -25.99 -1.19
CA ASP A 144 6.37 -26.63 -2.42
C ASP A 144 5.36 -25.73 -3.12
N PHE A 145 4.69 -24.85 -2.36
CA PHE A 145 3.74 -23.87 -2.88
C PHE A 145 4.36 -22.49 -3.10
N TYR A 146 5.16 -21.99 -2.16
CA TYR A 146 5.72 -20.64 -2.24
C TYR A 146 7.18 -20.61 -2.67
N THR A 147 7.48 -19.76 -3.65
CA THR A 147 8.86 -19.36 -3.97
C THR A 147 9.07 -17.92 -3.48
N LEU A 148 10.07 -17.70 -2.61
CA LEU A 148 10.42 -16.36 -2.14
C LEU A 148 11.09 -15.55 -3.27
N ASP A 149 10.66 -14.30 -3.44
CA ASP A 149 11.24 -13.34 -4.36
C ASP A 149 11.99 -12.23 -3.60
N ASP A 150 13.21 -11.91 -4.06
CA ASP A 150 14.10 -10.88 -3.49
C ASP A 150 14.51 -9.80 -4.51
N LYS A 151 13.98 -9.85 -5.74
CA LYS A 151 14.23 -8.87 -6.79
C LYS A 151 13.70 -7.49 -6.43
N SER A 152 13.92 -6.48 -7.26
CA SER A 152 13.19 -5.22 -7.16
C SER A 152 11.68 -5.45 -7.35
N LEU A 153 10.82 -4.55 -6.82
CA LEU A 153 9.37 -4.71 -7.00
C LEU A 153 8.98 -4.74 -8.48
N MET A 154 9.52 -3.84 -9.28
CA MET A 154 9.18 -3.76 -10.71
C MET A 154 9.66 -4.98 -11.51
N ASP A 155 10.85 -5.52 -11.18
CA ASP A 155 11.33 -6.76 -11.80
C ASP A 155 10.46 -7.95 -11.41
N CYS A 156 10.02 -7.99 -10.15
CA CYS A 156 9.10 -9.02 -9.67
C CYS A 156 7.74 -8.93 -10.39
N LEU A 157 7.22 -7.73 -10.63
CA LEU A 157 5.92 -7.54 -11.29
C LEU A 157 5.94 -7.88 -12.78
N SER A 158 7.08 -7.85 -13.43
CA SER A 158 7.21 -7.90 -14.90
C SER A 158 6.60 -9.14 -15.56
N ASP A 159 6.44 -10.24 -14.83
CA ASP A 159 5.91 -11.52 -15.31
C ASP A 159 4.64 -12.00 -14.57
N LYS A 160 4.10 -11.19 -13.66
CA LYS A 160 2.96 -11.59 -12.84
C LYS A 160 1.64 -11.38 -13.56
N THR A 161 0.71 -12.29 -13.30
CA THR A 161 -0.62 -12.31 -13.92
C THR A 161 -1.74 -11.99 -12.95
N ALA A 162 -1.47 -12.03 -11.66
CA ALA A 162 -2.37 -11.61 -10.59
C ALA A 162 -1.57 -11.30 -9.32
N ILE A 163 -2.09 -10.38 -8.49
CA ILE A 163 -1.51 -10.05 -7.19
C ILE A 163 -2.56 -10.23 -6.11
N VAL A 164 -2.21 -10.96 -5.05
CA VAL A 164 -2.96 -10.98 -3.79
C VAL A 164 -2.13 -10.27 -2.73
N SER A 165 -2.70 -9.26 -2.10
CA SER A 165 -1.97 -8.37 -1.20
C SER A 165 -2.86 -7.86 -0.08
N PRO A 166 -2.29 -7.52 1.09
CA PRO A 166 -2.93 -6.56 1.96
C PRO A 166 -3.24 -5.27 1.19
N ALA A 167 -4.29 -4.57 1.60
CA ALA A 167 -4.62 -3.28 1.01
C ALA A 167 -3.44 -2.31 1.18
N SER A 168 -2.79 -1.93 0.07
CA SER A 168 -1.56 -1.15 0.07
C SER A 168 -1.37 -0.33 -1.21
N THR A 169 -0.47 0.66 -1.14
CA THR A 169 -0.13 1.51 -2.29
C THR A 169 0.52 0.77 -3.45
N VAL A 170 0.96 -0.47 -3.25
CA VAL A 170 1.47 -1.34 -4.32
C VAL A 170 0.42 -1.60 -5.41
N MET A 171 -0.87 -1.37 -5.13
CA MET A 171 -1.93 -1.42 -6.15
C MET A 171 -1.63 -0.48 -7.33
N PHE A 172 -1.05 0.70 -7.10
CA PHE A 172 -0.68 1.62 -8.18
C PHE A 172 0.48 1.09 -9.04
N ASP A 173 1.40 0.33 -8.43
CA ASP A 173 2.44 -0.38 -9.18
C ASP A 173 1.85 -1.51 -10.02
N ALA A 174 0.87 -2.24 -9.48
CA ALA A 174 0.12 -3.23 -10.22
C ALA A 174 -0.60 -2.61 -11.43
N PHE A 175 -1.25 -1.46 -11.24
CA PHE A 175 -1.90 -0.73 -12.32
C PHE A 175 -0.92 -0.26 -13.40
N LEU A 176 0.30 0.18 -13.05
CA LEU A 176 1.34 0.51 -14.02
C LEU A 176 1.71 -0.68 -14.92
N CYS A 177 1.55 -1.89 -14.42
CA CYS A 177 1.83 -3.13 -15.14
C CYS A 177 0.57 -3.77 -15.74
N GLY A 178 -0.62 -3.20 -15.56
CA GLY A 178 -1.90 -3.78 -15.99
C GLY A 178 -2.29 -5.07 -15.25
N ILE A 179 -1.74 -5.29 -14.05
CA ILE A 179 -1.93 -6.54 -13.30
C ILE A 179 -3.13 -6.39 -12.37
N PRO A 180 -4.10 -7.35 -12.35
CA PRO A 180 -5.21 -7.34 -11.42
C PRO A 180 -4.72 -7.48 -9.97
N PHE A 181 -5.24 -6.60 -9.10
CA PHE A 181 -4.88 -6.51 -7.69
C PHE A 181 -6.07 -6.90 -6.81
N PHE A 182 -5.92 -8.00 -6.08
CA PHE A 182 -6.88 -8.53 -5.13
C PHE A 182 -6.46 -8.13 -3.72
N ALA A 183 -7.26 -7.28 -3.07
CA ALA A 183 -7.01 -6.88 -1.70
C ALA A 183 -7.59 -7.89 -0.71
N PHE A 184 -6.79 -8.32 0.27
CA PHE A 184 -7.19 -9.26 1.29
C PHE A 184 -6.77 -8.81 2.68
N GLU A 185 -7.73 -8.54 3.56
CA GLU A 185 -7.54 -8.06 4.93
C GLU A 185 -8.36 -8.89 5.93
N PRO A 186 -7.94 -10.13 6.22
CA PRO A 186 -8.72 -11.03 7.07
C PRO A 186 -8.71 -10.65 8.56
N HIS A 187 -7.76 -9.81 8.98
CA HIS A 187 -7.56 -9.49 10.38
C HIS A 187 -7.80 -8.01 10.67
N THR A 188 -8.59 -7.74 11.70
CA THR A 188 -8.67 -6.41 12.30
C THR A 188 -7.59 -6.27 13.36
N ILE A 189 -6.72 -5.26 13.23
CA ILE A 189 -5.68 -4.99 14.22
C ILE A 189 -6.26 -4.02 15.25
N ILE A 190 -6.36 -4.47 16.49
CA ILE A 190 -6.88 -3.64 17.61
C ILE A 190 -5.96 -2.42 17.78
N GLY A 191 -6.57 -1.24 17.87
CA GLY A 191 -5.85 0.02 18.03
C GLY A 191 -5.22 0.57 16.77
N TYR A 192 -5.53 -0.02 15.61
CA TYR A 192 -5.11 0.48 14.31
C TYR A 192 -6.35 0.92 13.52
N GLU A 193 -6.44 2.21 13.27
CA GLU A 193 -7.49 2.79 12.44
C GLU A 193 -7.11 2.62 10.96
N VAL A 194 -7.98 1.96 10.20
CA VAL A 194 -7.83 1.86 8.74
C VAL A 194 -8.61 3.02 8.12
N VAL A 195 -8.03 3.66 7.12
CA VAL A 195 -8.61 4.84 6.46
C VAL A 195 -8.73 4.62 4.95
N PRO A 196 -9.58 5.42 4.25
CA PRO A 196 -9.72 5.31 2.80
C PRO A 196 -8.37 5.37 2.06
N PRO A 197 -8.20 4.59 0.99
CA PRO A 197 -9.14 3.65 0.38
C PRO A 197 -9.14 2.25 1.02
N PHE A 198 -8.44 2.03 2.13
CA PHE A 198 -8.15 0.72 2.69
C PHE A 198 -9.16 0.24 3.74
N ASP A 199 -10.12 1.09 4.12
CA ASP A 199 -11.16 0.81 5.11
C ASP A 199 -12.42 0.13 4.54
N GLY A 200 -12.48 -0.03 3.20
CA GLY A 200 -13.61 -0.58 2.48
C GLY A 200 -14.73 0.43 2.20
N SER A 201 -14.48 1.73 2.41
CA SER A 201 -15.44 2.80 2.10
C SER A 201 -15.46 3.19 0.61
N GLU A 202 -14.42 2.84 -0.14
CA GLU A 202 -14.31 3.12 -1.58
C GLU A 202 -14.72 1.87 -2.36
N GLU A 203 -15.77 1.97 -3.19
CA GLU A 203 -16.26 0.87 -4.03
C GLU A 203 -15.20 0.36 -5.01
N GLU A 204 -14.30 1.25 -5.43
CA GLU A 204 -13.20 0.93 -6.33
C GLU A 204 -12.07 0.12 -5.66
N MET A 205 -12.15 -0.08 -4.35
CA MET A 205 -11.19 -0.89 -3.58
C MET A 205 -11.90 -2.03 -2.85
N PRO A 206 -12.41 -3.04 -3.56
CA PRO A 206 -13.03 -4.20 -2.92
C PRO A 206 -12.00 -4.96 -2.08
N ILE A 207 -12.34 -5.23 -0.82
CA ILE A 207 -11.43 -5.88 0.14
C ILE A 207 -12.08 -7.15 0.66
N ALA A 208 -11.52 -8.30 0.34
CA ALA A 208 -11.93 -9.57 0.91
C ALA A 208 -11.46 -9.68 2.37
N LYS A 209 -12.33 -10.16 3.27
CA LYS A 209 -12.09 -10.28 4.72
C LYS A 209 -12.13 -11.73 5.21
N SER A 210 -12.40 -12.66 4.33
CA SER A 210 -12.40 -14.10 4.62
C SER A 210 -11.87 -14.90 3.42
N ILE A 211 -11.45 -16.15 3.67
CA ILE A 211 -11.04 -17.07 2.59
C ILE A 211 -12.14 -17.19 1.53
N SER A 212 -13.40 -17.31 1.97
CA SER A 212 -14.53 -17.47 1.05
C SER A 212 -14.75 -16.24 0.18
N GLU A 213 -14.61 -15.03 0.74
CA GLU A 213 -14.68 -13.78 -0.03
C GLU A 213 -13.49 -13.65 -0.98
N LEU A 214 -12.27 -14.02 -0.55
CA LEU A 214 -11.12 -13.99 -1.46
C LEU A 214 -11.30 -14.96 -2.61
N VAL A 215 -11.81 -16.18 -2.37
CA VAL A 215 -12.14 -17.15 -3.43
C VAL A 215 -13.18 -16.58 -4.39
N ASP A 216 -14.22 -15.94 -3.87
CA ASP A 216 -15.25 -15.28 -4.70
C ASP A 216 -14.65 -14.16 -5.56
N HIS A 217 -13.81 -13.31 -4.97
CA HIS A 217 -13.12 -12.24 -5.70
C HIS A 217 -12.22 -12.81 -6.81
N LEU A 218 -11.46 -13.86 -6.53
CA LEU A 218 -10.61 -14.51 -7.52
C LEU A 218 -11.43 -15.11 -8.67
N GLN A 219 -12.52 -15.82 -8.36
CA GLN A 219 -13.37 -16.46 -9.36
C GLN A 219 -14.12 -15.49 -10.25
N HIS A 220 -14.55 -14.35 -9.71
CA HIS A 220 -15.35 -13.35 -10.42
C HIS A 220 -14.55 -12.12 -10.87
N ASN A 221 -13.21 -12.15 -10.72
CA ASN A 221 -12.31 -11.04 -11.07
C ASN A 221 -12.71 -9.71 -10.40
N ILE A 222 -13.07 -9.77 -9.10
CA ILE A 222 -13.39 -8.59 -8.30
C ILE A 222 -12.08 -7.98 -7.80
N VAL A 223 -11.62 -6.93 -8.47
CA VAL A 223 -10.28 -6.33 -8.29
C VAL A 223 -10.36 -4.84 -8.00
N ALA A 224 -9.27 -4.27 -7.47
CA ALA A 224 -9.14 -2.83 -7.35
C ALA A 224 -9.24 -2.15 -8.73
N SER A 225 -9.95 -1.03 -8.79
CA SER A 225 -10.24 -0.30 -10.03
C SER A 225 -9.23 0.81 -10.30
N HIS A 226 -8.91 1.02 -11.58
CA HIS A 226 -8.13 2.16 -12.05
C HIS A 226 -8.72 3.53 -11.71
N ALA A 227 -10.02 3.62 -11.42
CA ALA A 227 -10.65 4.86 -10.97
C ALA A 227 -10.00 5.44 -9.70
N LEU A 228 -9.31 4.61 -8.91
CA LEU A 228 -8.48 5.06 -7.79
C LEU A 228 -7.32 5.97 -8.22
N ILE A 229 -6.81 5.81 -9.44
CA ILE A 229 -5.75 6.67 -9.98
C ILE A 229 -6.26 8.11 -10.06
N ASP A 230 -7.40 8.30 -10.72
CA ASP A 230 -8.00 9.62 -10.90
C ASP A 230 -8.41 10.28 -9.58
N LYS A 231 -8.80 9.47 -8.59
CA LYS A 231 -9.15 9.95 -7.26
C LYS A 231 -7.93 10.38 -6.44
N TYR A 232 -6.86 9.58 -6.45
CA TYR A 232 -5.76 9.70 -5.50
C TYR A 232 -4.48 10.30 -6.07
N ILE A 233 -4.34 10.38 -7.39
CA ILE A 233 -3.11 10.82 -8.05
C ILE A 233 -3.40 11.99 -8.98
N ASN A 234 -2.83 13.16 -8.67
CA ASN A 234 -2.85 14.27 -9.60
C ASN A 234 -2.00 13.91 -10.85
N PRO A 235 -2.52 14.10 -12.07
CA PRO A 235 -1.79 13.74 -13.29
C PRO A 235 -0.50 14.53 -13.49
N VAL A 236 -0.34 15.65 -12.81
CA VAL A 236 0.83 16.52 -12.94
C VAL A 236 1.57 16.64 -11.62
N VAL A 237 2.90 16.55 -11.66
CA VAL A 237 3.76 16.94 -10.53
C VAL A 237 4.00 18.45 -10.61
N ASP A 238 3.38 19.21 -9.70
CA ASP A 238 3.47 20.67 -9.69
C ASP A 238 4.62 21.14 -8.79
N MET A 239 5.83 21.19 -9.34
CA MET A 239 7.01 21.70 -8.65
C MET A 239 6.99 23.21 -8.45
N SER A 240 6.13 23.96 -9.17
CA SER A 240 6.04 25.43 -9.00
C SER A 240 5.54 25.79 -7.60
N LYS A 241 4.62 25.01 -7.06
CA LYS A 241 4.11 25.16 -5.70
C LYS A 241 5.21 25.09 -4.63
N ILE A 242 6.23 24.27 -4.82
CA ILE A 242 7.38 24.24 -3.90
C ILE A 242 8.15 25.56 -3.97
N LYS A 243 8.39 26.08 -5.16
CA LYS A 243 9.14 27.33 -5.35
C LYS A 243 8.40 28.52 -4.73
N GLU A 244 7.08 28.56 -4.82
CA GLU A 244 6.25 29.59 -4.19
C GLU A 244 6.28 29.53 -2.65
N LEU A 245 6.40 28.33 -2.08
CA LEU A 245 6.38 28.11 -0.63
C LEU A 245 7.75 28.27 0.02
N LEU A 246 8.82 28.09 -0.74
CA LEU A 246 10.18 28.32 -0.27
C LEU A 246 10.56 29.78 -0.55
N PRO A 247 10.94 30.56 0.47
CA PRO A 247 11.48 31.89 0.22
C PRO A 247 12.71 31.75 -0.69
N ASN A 248 12.80 32.63 -1.68
CA ASN A 248 13.98 32.71 -2.53
C ASN A 248 15.23 32.78 -1.65
N GLY A 249 16.03 31.69 -1.64
CA GLY A 249 17.33 31.68 -1.03
C GLY A 249 18.36 32.40 -1.90
#